data_f26719c5551eaf32fab04afc3b492fac
#
_entry.id   f26719c5551eaf32fab04afc3b492fac
#
_cell.length_a   1.000
_cell.length_b   1.000
_cell.length_c   1.000
_cell.angle_alpha   90.00
_cell.angle_beta   90.00
_cell.angle_gamma   90.00
#
_symmetry.space_group_name_H-M   'P 1'
#
loop_
_entity.id
_entity.type
_entity.pdbx_description
1 polymer ?
#
loop_
_entity_poly.entity_id
_entity_poly.type
_entity_poly.pdbx_seq_one_letter_code
_entity_poly.pdbx_strand_id
1 'polypeptide(L)'
;DKSGTFYLLQIRPIVDSKEMLDEDLNEIPDEDVILRSYNSLGHGIMNEVYDVVYVKTDNYSASNNQTIAWEIEKINQQFLNEGKNYVLVGPGRWGSSDTWLGIPVKWPHISAARVIVEAGLTNYRVDPSQGTHFFQNLTSFGVGYFTINAFMNDGVYNQDFLNAQPAVQETNYLRHVRFEKPVIVKMDGKKKLGVVLMPGVDK
;
A
#
# COMPACT_ATOMS: atom_id res chain seq x y z
N ASP A 1 41.64 -21.12 10.06
CA ASP A 1 42.07 -21.51 8.73
C ASP A 1 42.20 -20.28 7.87
N LYS A 2 43.35 -20.14 7.20
CA LYS A 2 43.68 -18.93 6.42
C LYS A 2 43.10 -18.93 4.99
N SER A 3 42.32 -19.95 4.64
CA SER A 3 41.57 -19.99 3.37
C SER A 3 40.16 -19.45 3.63
N GLY A 4 39.97 -18.17 3.33
CA GLY A 4 38.61 -17.57 3.37
C GLY A 4 37.71 -18.27 2.34
N THR A 5 36.61 -18.87 2.80
CA THR A 5 35.58 -19.42 1.92
C THR A 5 34.47 -18.37 1.79
N PHE A 6 34.19 -17.96 0.56
CA PHE A 6 33.10 -17.04 0.26
C PHE A 6 31.81 -17.82 0.03
N TYR A 7 30.79 -17.52 0.82
CA TYR A 7 29.46 -18.09 0.67
C TYR A 7 28.51 -17.07 0.06
N LEU A 8 28.02 -17.33 -1.15
CA LEU A 8 26.96 -16.54 -1.75
C LEU A 8 25.64 -17.01 -1.16
N LEU A 9 25.09 -16.22 -0.23
CA LEU A 9 23.85 -16.57 0.46
C LEU A 9 22.59 -16.18 -0.32
N GLN A 10 22.68 -15.14 -1.13
CA GLN A 10 21.54 -14.67 -1.92
C GLN A 10 22.00 -13.73 -3.03
N ILE A 11 21.39 -13.87 -4.22
CA ILE A 11 21.44 -12.86 -5.28
C ILE A 11 20.07 -12.23 -5.37
N ARG A 12 19.99 -10.89 -5.26
CA ARG A 12 18.78 -10.13 -5.51
C ARG A 12 19.02 -9.24 -6.73
N PRO A 13 18.14 -9.24 -7.73
CA PRO A 13 18.22 -8.22 -8.77
C PRO A 13 17.94 -6.86 -8.12
N ILE A 14 18.86 -5.93 -8.28
CA ILE A 14 18.60 -4.52 -8.03
C ILE A 14 17.83 -4.05 -9.27
N VAL A 15 16.53 -3.85 -9.14
CA VAL A 15 15.75 -3.16 -10.15
C VAL A 15 16.05 -1.67 -9.96
N ASP A 16 17.12 -1.23 -10.59
CA ASP A 16 17.43 0.20 -10.70
C ASP A 16 16.58 0.74 -11.85
N SER A 17 15.42 1.30 -11.52
CA SER A 17 14.63 2.01 -12.50
C SER A 17 15.40 3.25 -12.93
N LYS A 18 15.96 3.21 -14.13
CA LYS A 18 16.69 4.34 -14.71
C LYS A 18 15.76 5.45 -15.20
N GLU A 19 14.48 5.16 -15.30
CA GLU A 19 13.47 6.11 -15.72
C GLU A 19 13.10 6.98 -14.54
N MET A 20 13.27 8.27 -14.68
CA MET A 20 12.74 9.28 -13.76
C MET A 20 11.37 9.69 -14.28
N LEU A 21 10.43 9.97 -13.39
CA LEU A 21 9.26 10.73 -13.77
C LEU A 21 9.74 12.15 -14.11
N ASP A 22 9.26 12.70 -15.24
CA ASP A 22 9.56 14.06 -15.65
C ASP A 22 8.92 15.13 -14.74
N GLU A 23 8.08 14.68 -13.81
CA GLU A 23 7.30 15.48 -12.88
C GLU A 23 7.84 15.37 -11.45
N ASP A 24 7.90 16.50 -10.73
CA ASP A 24 8.21 16.47 -9.30
C ASP A 24 6.93 16.24 -8.47
N LEU A 25 6.77 15.03 -7.97
CA LEU A 25 5.61 14.65 -7.17
C LEU A 25 5.47 15.45 -5.85
N ASN A 26 6.53 16.17 -5.41
CA ASN A 26 6.45 17.06 -4.25
C ASN A 26 5.66 18.33 -4.53
N GLU A 27 5.56 18.74 -5.80
CA GLU A 27 4.83 19.94 -6.19
C GLU A 27 3.31 19.74 -6.23
N ILE A 28 2.85 18.49 -6.13
CA ILE A 28 1.42 18.17 -6.08
C ILE A 28 0.88 18.59 -4.71
N PRO A 29 -0.16 19.44 -4.62
CA PRO A 29 -0.75 19.85 -3.35
C PRO A 29 -1.33 18.68 -2.56
N ASP A 30 -1.27 18.73 -1.23
CA ASP A 30 -1.81 17.65 -0.38
C ASP A 30 -3.34 17.51 -0.48
N GLU A 31 -4.04 18.59 -0.87
CA GLU A 31 -5.47 18.59 -1.16
C GLU A 31 -5.86 17.79 -2.41
N ASP A 32 -4.91 17.56 -3.31
CA ASP A 32 -5.11 16.78 -4.54
C ASP A 32 -4.76 15.28 -4.37
N VAL A 33 -4.30 14.87 -3.19
CA VAL A 33 -3.89 13.49 -2.94
C VAL A 33 -4.76 12.78 -1.89
N ILE A 34 -5.03 11.51 -2.14
CA ILE A 34 -5.59 10.59 -1.12
C ILE A 34 -4.46 10.09 -0.23
N LEU A 35 -3.33 9.73 -0.85
CA LEU A 35 -2.17 9.16 -0.17
C LEU A 35 -0.88 9.76 -0.72
N ARG A 36 0.06 10.11 0.17
CA ARG A 36 1.44 10.46 -0.17
C ARG A 36 2.39 9.72 0.75
N SER A 37 3.40 9.09 0.18
CA SER A 37 4.46 8.42 0.92
C SER A 37 5.83 8.94 0.50
N TYR A 38 6.67 9.22 1.49
CA TYR A 38 8.09 9.52 1.32
C TYR A 38 8.97 8.26 1.45
N ASN A 39 8.34 7.11 1.66
CA ASN A 39 8.97 5.79 1.74
C ASN A 39 8.23 4.80 0.85
N SER A 40 8.18 5.09 -0.45
CA SER A 40 7.55 4.22 -1.43
C SER A 40 8.55 3.33 -2.16
N LEU A 41 8.07 2.20 -2.63
CA LEU A 41 8.74 1.33 -3.57
C LEU A 41 7.81 1.04 -4.74
N GLY A 42 8.40 1.03 -5.91
CA GLY A 42 7.72 0.96 -7.19
C GLY A 42 8.14 2.12 -8.07
N HIS A 43 7.85 2.02 -9.35
CA HIS A 43 8.12 3.08 -10.32
C HIS A 43 7.07 3.06 -11.42
N GLY A 44 6.69 4.24 -11.87
CA GLY A 44 5.75 4.40 -12.98
C GLY A 44 4.41 5.01 -12.57
N ILE A 45 3.49 4.98 -13.53
CA ILE A 45 2.15 5.56 -13.41
C ILE A 45 1.12 4.44 -13.63
N MET A 46 0.10 4.40 -12.76
CA MET A 46 -1.07 3.53 -12.91
C MET A 46 -2.32 4.40 -12.94
N ASN A 47 -3.18 4.22 -13.93
CA ASN A 47 -4.39 5.00 -14.16
C ASN A 47 -5.65 4.15 -14.37
N GLU A 48 -5.59 2.88 -13.98
CA GLU A 48 -6.68 1.91 -14.17
C GLU A 48 -7.28 1.42 -12.84
N VAL A 49 -6.97 2.06 -11.72
CA VAL A 49 -7.47 1.68 -10.41
C VAL A 49 -8.61 2.60 -10.00
N TYR A 50 -9.78 2.02 -9.73
CA TYR A 50 -11.00 2.75 -9.34
C TYR A 50 -11.38 2.55 -7.89
N ASP A 51 -10.74 1.63 -7.22
CA ASP A 51 -11.18 1.07 -5.96
C ASP A 51 -10.13 1.25 -4.86
N VAL A 52 -10.57 1.66 -3.69
CA VAL A 52 -9.78 1.71 -2.47
C VAL A 52 -10.45 0.87 -1.41
N VAL A 53 -9.71 -0.08 -0.85
CA VAL A 53 -10.11 -0.89 0.30
C VAL A 53 -9.24 -0.52 1.46
N TYR A 54 -9.84 -0.16 2.58
CA TYR A 54 -9.08 0.25 3.76
C TYR A 54 -9.66 -0.28 5.06
N VAL A 55 -8.76 -0.46 6.02
CA VAL A 55 -9.12 -0.85 7.39
C VAL A 55 -9.61 0.39 8.13
N LYS A 56 -10.77 0.27 8.77
CA LYS A 56 -11.35 1.32 9.61
C LYS A 56 -10.52 1.46 10.89
N THR A 57 -10.17 2.69 11.25
CA THR A 57 -9.25 2.96 12.37
C THR A 57 -9.96 3.36 13.66
N ASP A 58 -11.25 3.75 13.61
CA ASP A 58 -12.00 4.29 14.75
C ASP A 58 -12.04 3.33 15.95
N ASN A 59 -12.13 2.02 15.70
CA ASN A 59 -12.14 0.99 16.73
C ASN A 59 -11.14 -0.12 16.42
N TYR A 60 -10.02 0.23 15.77
CA TYR A 60 -9.02 -0.76 15.42
C TYR A 60 -8.37 -1.36 16.66
N SER A 61 -8.26 -2.67 16.67
CA SER A 61 -7.50 -3.44 17.64
C SER A 61 -6.72 -4.55 16.93
N ALA A 62 -5.47 -4.74 17.30
CA ALA A 62 -4.61 -5.79 16.75
C ALA A 62 -5.18 -7.21 17.02
N SER A 63 -6.02 -7.37 18.04
CA SER A 63 -6.73 -8.63 18.32
C SER A 63 -7.66 -9.06 17.17
N ASN A 64 -8.09 -8.12 16.32
CA ASN A 64 -8.98 -8.37 15.19
C ASN A 64 -8.22 -8.65 13.88
N ASN A 65 -6.89 -8.58 13.87
CA ASN A 65 -6.08 -8.68 12.66
C ASN A 65 -6.30 -9.99 11.88
N GLN A 66 -6.56 -11.10 12.56
CA GLN A 66 -6.89 -12.36 11.90
C GLN A 66 -8.24 -12.30 11.18
N THR A 67 -9.26 -11.68 11.79
CA THR A 67 -10.57 -11.50 11.16
C THR A 67 -10.47 -10.52 9.98
N ILE A 68 -9.70 -9.44 10.15
CA ILE A 68 -9.43 -8.48 9.07
C ILE A 68 -8.77 -9.18 7.88
N ALA A 69 -7.77 -10.04 8.12
CA ALA A 69 -7.11 -10.80 7.06
C ALA A 69 -8.10 -11.69 6.28
N TRP A 70 -9.04 -12.32 6.95
CA TRP A 70 -10.08 -13.12 6.33
C TRP A 70 -11.05 -12.31 5.46
N GLU A 71 -11.45 -11.14 5.97
CA GLU A 71 -12.35 -10.27 5.20
C GLU A 71 -11.67 -9.71 3.97
N ILE A 72 -10.38 -9.36 4.07
CA ILE A 72 -9.57 -8.90 2.93
C ILE A 72 -9.45 -10.00 1.88
N GLU A 73 -9.19 -11.24 2.28
CA GLU A 73 -9.12 -12.37 1.34
C GLU A 73 -10.43 -12.52 0.54
N LYS A 74 -11.58 -12.39 1.19
CA LYS A 74 -12.89 -12.44 0.52
C LYS A 74 -13.07 -11.30 -0.49
N ILE A 75 -12.69 -10.07 -0.11
CA ILE A 75 -12.75 -8.92 -1.01
C ILE A 75 -11.78 -9.12 -2.17
N ASN A 76 -10.56 -9.55 -1.91
CA ASN A 76 -9.56 -9.83 -2.96
C ASN A 76 -10.09 -10.85 -3.98
N GLN A 77 -10.76 -11.91 -3.52
CA GLN A 77 -11.35 -12.90 -4.40
C GLN A 77 -12.46 -12.32 -5.31
N GLN A 78 -13.24 -11.36 -4.80
CA GLN A 78 -14.22 -10.64 -5.63
C GLN A 78 -13.52 -9.83 -6.72
N PHE A 79 -12.45 -9.11 -6.40
CA PHE A 79 -11.65 -8.36 -7.38
C PHE A 79 -11.03 -9.26 -8.43
N LEU A 80 -10.50 -10.42 -8.05
CA LEU A 80 -9.98 -11.42 -9.00
C LEU A 80 -11.06 -11.91 -9.96
N ASN A 81 -12.26 -12.20 -9.45
CA ASN A 81 -13.39 -12.65 -10.26
C ASN A 81 -13.90 -11.56 -11.22
N GLU A 82 -13.81 -10.28 -10.81
CA GLU A 82 -14.19 -9.13 -11.65
C GLU A 82 -13.05 -8.70 -12.60
N GLY A 83 -11.86 -9.25 -12.50
CA GLY A 83 -10.68 -8.82 -13.24
C GLY A 83 -10.27 -7.37 -12.94
N LYS A 84 -10.52 -6.91 -11.72
CA LYS A 84 -10.25 -5.55 -11.27
C LYS A 84 -9.13 -5.51 -10.22
N ASN A 85 -8.61 -4.32 -9.99
CA ASN A 85 -7.55 -4.05 -9.04
C ASN A 85 -7.98 -2.96 -8.04
N TYR A 86 -7.26 -2.86 -6.93
CA TYR A 86 -7.54 -1.89 -5.89
C TYR A 86 -6.27 -1.39 -5.17
N VAL A 87 -6.40 -0.27 -4.46
CA VAL A 87 -5.43 0.19 -3.47
C VAL A 87 -5.84 -0.37 -2.12
N LEU A 88 -4.90 -1.00 -1.41
CA LEU A 88 -5.11 -1.57 -0.08
C LEU A 88 -4.43 -0.70 0.98
N VAL A 89 -5.17 -0.23 1.96
CA VAL A 89 -4.63 0.57 3.06
C VAL A 89 -4.97 -0.07 4.40
N GLY A 90 -3.97 -0.21 5.27
CA GLY A 90 -4.23 -0.73 6.61
C GLY A 90 -3.17 -0.33 7.63
N PRO A 91 -3.54 -0.44 8.92
CA PRO A 91 -2.63 -0.14 10.01
C PRO A 91 -1.59 -1.24 10.19
N GLY A 92 -0.37 -0.85 10.50
CA GLY A 92 0.71 -1.79 10.73
C GLY A 92 1.23 -2.44 9.46
N ARG A 93 1.89 -3.58 9.62
CA ARG A 93 2.53 -4.31 8.53
C ARG A 93 1.59 -5.30 7.89
N TRP A 94 1.67 -5.42 6.56
CA TRP A 94 1.02 -6.49 5.84
C TRP A 94 1.90 -7.74 5.80
N GLY A 95 1.29 -8.91 5.99
CA GLY A 95 2.00 -10.19 5.95
C GLY A 95 2.83 -10.48 7.20
N SER A 96 2.58 -9.81 8.30
CA SER A 96 3.23 -10.09 9.58
C SER A 96 2.78 -11.44 10.16
N SER A 97 3.74 -12.26 10.60
CA SER A 97 3.45 -13.47 11.39
C SER A 97 3.03 -13.12 12.82
N ASP A 98 3.43 -11.96 13.32
CA ASP A 98 3.02 -11.41 14.59
C ASP A 98 1.80 -10.50 14.39
N THR A 99 0.64 -10.93 14.88
CA THR A 99 -0.63 -10.22 14.76
C THR A 99 -0.65 -8.88 15.51
N TRP A 100 0.26 -8.66 16.45
CA TRP A 100 0.40 -7.37 17.14
C TRP A 100 1.14 -6.33 16.29
N LEU A 101 1.97 -6.79 15.34
CA LEU A 101 2.74 -5.92 14.45
C LEU A 101 2.04 -5.64 13.12
N GLY A 102 1.01 -6.41 12.78
CA GLY A 102 0.30 -6.21 11.52
C GLY A 102 -0.70 -7.30 11.18
N ILE A 103 -1.23 -7.22 9.97
CA ILE A 103 -2.30 -8.08 9.47
C ILE A 103 -1.69 -9.30 8.76
N PRO A 104 -2.00 -10.54 9.20
CA PRO A 104 -1.33 -11.76 8.77
C PRO A 104 -1.85 -12.30 7.43
N VAL A 105 -1.81 -11.47 6.38
CA VAL A 105 -2.14 -11.90 5.03
C VAL A 105 -0.97 -12.59 4.35
N LYS A 106 -1.27 -13.48 3.40
CA LYS A 106 -0.31 -14.01 2.44
C LYS A 106 -0.53 -13.34 1.09
N TRP A 107 0.46 -13.42 0.19
CA TRP A 107 0.35 -12.81 -1.13
C TRP A 107 -0.96 -13.18 -1.87
N PRO A 108 -1.40 -14.45 -1.96
CA PRO A 108 -2.64 -14.79 -2.64
C PRO A 108 -3.88 -14.08 -2.07
N HIS A 109 -3.86 -13.68 -0.79
CA HIS A 109 -4.99 -13.02 -0.13
C HIS A 109 -5.17 -11.56 -0.54
N ILE A 110 -4.17 -10.96 -1.21
CA ILE A 110 -4.16 -9.55 -1.61
C ILE A 110 -3.61 -9.36 -3.04
N SER A 111 -3.57 -10.40 -3.83
CA SER A 111 -2.91 -10.43 -5.15
C SER A 111 -3.55 -9.52 -6.21
N ALA A 112 -4.80 -9.08 -6.02
CA ALA A 112 -5.45 -8.09 -6.87
C ALA A 112 -5.09 -6.63 -6.48
N ALA A 113 -4.44 -6.40 -5.35
CA ALA A 113 -3.97 -5.07 -4.98
C ALA A 113 -2.83 -4.60 -5.89
N ARG A 114 -2.90 -3.35 -6.35
CA ARG A 114 -1.85 -2.69 -7.15
C ARG A 114 -0.97 -1.76 -6.33
N VAL A 115 -1.49 -1.26 -5.24
CA VAL A 115 -0.73 -0.52 -4.23
C VAL A 115 -1.11 -1.05 -2.87
N ILE A 116 -0.12 -1.28 -2.03
CA ILE A 116 -0.28 -1.73 -0.66
C ILE A 116 0.33 -0.67 0.24
N VAL A 117 -0.46 -0.20 1.19
CA VAL A 117 -0.10 0.90 2.08
C VAL A 117 -0.08 0.42 3.53
N GLU A 118 1.05 0.59 4.17
CA GLU A 118 1.24 0.41 5.61
C GLU A 118 1.10 1.77 6.29
N ALA A 119 0.01 1.98 7.02
CA ALA A 119 -0.28 3.24 7.68
C ALA A 119 -0.04 3.14 9.19
N GLY A 120 0.67 4.12 9.75
CA GLY A 120 0.80 4.30 11.19
C GLY A 120 -0.48 4.86 11.81
N LEU A 121 -0.68 4.57 13.09
CA LEU A 121 -1.73 5.16 13.92
C LEU A 121 -1.10 6.13 14.91
N THR A 122 -1.90 7.01 15.53
CA THR A 122 -1.42 8.05 16.46
C THR A 122 -0.53 7.50 17.57
N ASN A 123 -0.76 6.27 17.98
CA ASN A 123 -0.01 5.58 19.04
C ASN A 123 0.88 4.43 18.53
N TYR A 124 1.00 4.29 17.21
CA TYR A 124 1.73 3.20 16.59
C TYR A 124 2.40 3.64 15.28
N ARG A 125 3.72 3.76 15.31
CA ARG A 125 4.53 4.02 14.12
C ARG A 125 4.77 2.74 13.34
N VAL A 126 4.66 2.80 12.03
CA VAL A 126 5.05 1.73 11.12
C VAL A 126 6.41 2.05 10.51
N ASP A 127 7.36 1.13 10.71
CA ASP A 127 8.62 1.14 9.97
C ASP A 127 8.49 0.27 8.71
N PRO A 128 9.08 0.71 7.57
CA PRO A 128 8.96 -0.01 6.32
C PRO A 128 9.30 -1.50 6.44
N SER A 129 8.45 -2.38 5.94
CA SER A 129 8.61 -3.85 5.97
C SER A 129 9.64 -4.36 4.96
N GLN A 130 10.77 -3.67 4.80
CA GLN A 130 11.81 -4.02 3.85
C GLN A 130 12.54 -5.30 4.29
N GLY A 131 12.45 -6.36 3.49
CA GLY A 131 13.27 -7.56 3.68
C GLY A 131 12.53 -8.86 3.99
N THR A 132 11.21 -8.86 4.03
CA THR A 132 10.41 -10.09 4.18
C THR A 132 10.18 -10.78 2.82
N HIS A 133 9.92 -12.09 2.82
CA HIS A 133 9.52 -12.81 1.60
C HIS A 133 8.25 -12.24 0.98
N PHE A 134 7.35 -11.71 1.80
CA PHE A 134 6.16 -11.02 1.36
C PHE A 134 6.50 -9.82 0.48
N PHE A 135 7.44 -9.01 0.92
CA PHE A 135 7.92 -7.83 0.22
C PHE A 135 8.58 -8.16 -1.14
N GLN A 136 9.33 -9.27 -1.21
CA GLN A 136 9.97 -9.70 -2.46
C GLN A 136 8.94 -10.02 -3.54
N ASN A 137 7.77 -10.56 -3.16
CA ASN A 137 6.69 -10.82 -4.10
C ASN A 137 6.10 -9.50 -4.65
N LEU A 138 5.92 -8.48 -3.80
CA LEU A 138 5.37 -7.18 -4.22
C LEU A 138 6.20 -6.56 -5.36
N THR A 139 7.50 -6.47 -5.17
CA THR A 139 8.40 -5.87 -6.17
C THR A 139 8.47 -6.68 -7.46
N SER A 140 8.41 -8.02 -7.37
CA SER A 140 8.43 -8.91 -8.53
C SER A 140 7.16 -8.81 -9.39
N PHE A 141 6.02 -8.45 -8.79
CA PHE A 141 4.74 -8.30 -9.47
C PHE A 141 4.39 -6.86 -9.86
N GLY A 142 5.32 -5.92 -9.67
CA GLY A 142 5.10 -4.51 -10.00
C GLY A 142 4.04 -3.83 -9.14
N VAL A 143 3.84 -4.31 -7.92
CA VAL A 143 2.92 -3.73 -6.94
C VAL A 143 3.62 -2.58 -6.22
N GLY A 144 2.97 -1.42 -6.18
CA GLY A 144 3.43 -0.28 -5.39
C GLY A 144 3.33 -0.57 -3.89
N TYR A 145 4.31 -0.11 -3.14
CA TYR A 145 4.33 -0.27 -1.69
C TYR A 145 4.63 1.07 -1.03
N PHE A 146 3.78 1.51 -0.12
CA PHE A 146 3.87 2.79 0.58
C PHE A 146 3.90 2.57 2.08
N THR A 147 4.76 3.33 2.77
CA THR A 147 4.70 3.48 4.22
C THR A 147 4.35 4.92 4.55
N ILE A 148 3.34 5.13 5.38
CA ILE A 148 2.81 6.45 5.72
C ILE A 148 2.63 6.54 7.25
N ASN A 149 3.18 7.58 7.88
CA ASN A 149 2.94 7.92 9.28
C ASN A 149 2.41 9.36 9.36
N ALA A 150 1.20 9.59 8.86
CA ALA A 150 0.60 10.92 8.71
C ALA A 150 0.53 11.70 10.04
N PHE A 151 0.34 11.02 11.17
CA PHE A 151 0.34 11.63 12.51
C PHE A 151 1.70 12.23 12.92
N MET A 152 2.79 11.87 12.21
CA MET A 152 4.16 12.41 12.41
C MET A 152 4.58 13.34 11.27
N ASN A 153 3.66 13.77 10.40
CA ASN A 153 3.96 14.50 9.17
C ASN A 153 4.89 13.74 8.21
N ASP A 154 4.89 12.41 8.28
CA ASP A 154 5.61 11.52 7.37
C ASP A 154 4.60 10.91 6.38
N GLY A 155 4.23 11.72 5.40
CA GLY A 155 3.23 11.41 4.38
C GLY A 155 1.83 11.97 4.66
N VAL A 156 0.93 11.68 3.72
CA VAL A 156 -0.49 12.09 3.77
C VAL A 156 -1.38 10.87 3.66
N TYR A 157 -2.38 10.80 4.52
CA TYR A 157 -3.47 9.84 4.42
C TYR A 157 -4.80 10.58 4.64
N ASN A 158 -5.50 10.89 3.55
CA ASN A 158 -6.77 11.61 3.59
C ASN A 158 -7.93 10.63 3.82
N GLN A 159 -7.99 10.08 5.04
CA GLN A 159 -9.03 9.14 5.44
C GLN A 159 -10.41 9.79 5.49
N ASP A 160 -10.50 11.07 5.84
CA ASP A 160 -11.77 11.81 5.89
C ASP A 160 -12.41 11.90 4.50
N PHE A 161 -11.61 12.13 3.48
CA PHE A 161 -12.09 12.09 2.09
C PHE A 161 -12.68 10.72 1.73
N LEU A 162 -11.99 9.64 2.09
CA LEU A 162 -12.47 8.28 1.83
C LEU A 162 -13.75 7.97 2.63
N ASN A 163 -13.83 8.39 3.89
CA ASN A 163 -14.99 8.19 4.74
C ASN A 163 -16.23 8.95 4.25
N ALA A 164 -16.03 10.08 3.58
CA ALA A 164 -17.12 10.87 2.98
C ALA A 164 -17.71 10.24 1.71
N GLN A 165 -17.01 9.28 1.07
CA GLN A 165 -17.50 8.62 -0.13
C GLN A 165 -18.52 7.53 0.20
N PRO A 166 -19.50 7.24 -0.70
CA PRO A 166 -20.38 6.10 -0.52
C PRO A 166 -19.57 4.79 -0.57
N ALA A 167 -19.85 3.88 0.38
CA ALA A 167 -19.22 2.57 0.37
C ALA A 167 -19.93 1.63 -0.60
N VAL A 168 -19.17 0.88 -1.39
CA VAL A 168 -19.68 -0.27 -2.17
C VAL A 168 -19.94 -1.43 -1.22
N GLN A 169 -19.04 -1.61 -0.27
CA GLN A 169 -19.11 -2.63 0.77
C GLN A 169 -18.48 -2.11 2.04
N GLU A 170 -19.10 -2.41 3.17
CA GLU A 170 -18.59 -2.07 4.49
C GLU A 170 -18.85 -3.21 5.46
N THR A 171 -17.87 -3.48 6.31
CA THR A 171 -17.94 -4.41 7.44
C THR A 171 -17.65 -3.68 8.74
N ASN A 172 -17.54 -4.41 9.85
CA ASN A 172 -17.09 -3.82 11.11
C ASN A 172 -15.65 -3.29 11.02
N TYR A 173 -14.82 -3.86 10.15
CA TYR A 173 -13.39 -3.59 10.09
C TYR A 173 -12.90 -2.96 8.79
N LEU A 174 -13.61 -3.19 7.69
CA LEU A 174 -13.20 -2.77 6.34
C LEU A 174 -14.23 -1.87 5.71
N ARG A 175 -13.73 -0.99 4.85
CA ARG A 175 -14.55 -0.19 3.96
C ARG A 175 -13.96 -0.23 2.56
N HIS A 176 -14.82 -0.43 1.57
CA HIS A 176 -14.51 -0.43 0.15
C HIS A 176 -15.24 0.72 -0.53
N VAL A 177 -14.48 1.58 -1.16
CA VAL A 177 -14.96 2.74 -1.93
C VAL A 177 -14.59 2.52 -3.40
N ARG A 178 -15.53 2.79 -4.31
CA ARG A 178 -15.31 2.78 -5.77
C ARG A 178 -15.62 4.16 -6.33
N PHE A 179 -14.72 4.67 -7.13
CA PHE A 179 -14.86 5.96 -7.79
C PHE A 179 -15.38 5.81 -9.22
N GLU A 180 -16.03 6.86 -9.74
CA GLU A 180 -16.48 6.91 -11.14
C GLU A 180 -15.30 7.12 -12.11
N LYS A 181 -14.26 7.82 -11.66
CA LYS A 181 -13.00 8.01 -12.38
C LYS A 181 -11.87 7.27 -11.67
N PRO A 182 -10.84 6.80 -12.41
CA PRO A 182 -9.71 6.16 -11.79
C PRO A 182 -8.95 7.13 -10.86
N VAL A 183 -8.37 6.58 -9.81
CA VAL A 183 -7.30 7.24 -9.09
C VAL A 183 -6.01 7.06 -9.87
N ILE A 184 -5.20 8.10 -9.93
CA ILE A 184 -3.89 8.01 -10.59
C ILE A 184 -2.85 7.76 -9.51
N VAL A 185 -2.10 6.68 -9.68
CA VAL A 185 -0.95 6.35 -8.82
C VAL A 185 0.31 6.72 -9.55
N LYS A 186 1.16 7.54 -8.93
CA LYS A 186 2.48 7.90 -9.46
C LYS A 186 3.56 7.51 -8.45
N MET A 187 4.62 6.88 -8.93
CA MET A 187 5.73 6.42 -8.09
C MET A 187 7.07 6.77 -8.74
N ASP A 188 7.90 7.49 -8.00
CA ASP A 188 9.29 7.72 -8.34
C ASP A 188 10.19 6.84 -7.46
N GLY A 189 10.62 5.72 -8.01
CA GLY A 189 11.43 4.74 -7.27
C GLY A 189 12.79 5.27 -6.86
N LYS A 190 13.34 6.26 -7.57
CA LYS A 190 14.63 6.88 -7.26
C LYS A 190 14.51 7.85 -6.07
N LYS A 191 13.45 8.65 -6.04
CA LYS A 191 13.15 9.58 -4.96
C LYS A 191 12.45 8.90 -3.77
N LYS A 192 12.01 7.65 -3.92
CA LYS A 192 11.17 6.91 -2.95
C LYS A 192 9.86 7.63 -2.63
N LEU A 193 9.33 8.34 -3.60
CA LEU A 193 8.14 9.15 -3.47
C LEU A 193 6.98 8.49 -4.21
N GLY A 194 5.84 8.38 -3.56
CA GLY A 194 4.63 7.83 -4.16
C GLY A 194 3.40 8.63 -3.78
N VAL A 195 2.48 8.79 -4.73
CA VAL A 195 1.20 9.47 -4.52
C VAL A 195 0.06 8.66 -5.13
N VAL A 196 -1.11 8.75 -4.50
CA VAL A 196 -2.39 8.35 -5.06
C VAL A 196 -3.22 9.63 -5.14
N LEU A 197 -3.50 10.09 -6.35
CA LEU A 197 -4.24 11.31 -6.60
C LEU A 197 -5.74 11.11 -6.39
N MET A 198 -6.44 12.18 -6.06
CA MET A 198 -7.90 12.17 -6.02
C MET A 198 -8.48 11.92 -7.41
N PRO A 199 -9.67 11.30 -7.52
CA PRO A 199 -10.30 11.03 -8.80
C PRO A 199 -10.56 12.32 -9.59
N GLY A 200 -10.13 12.33 -10.86
CA GLY A 200 -10.32 13.48 -11.74
C GLY A 200 -9.27 14.59 -11.62
N VAL A 201 -8.25 14.38 -10.80
CA VAL A 201 -7.04 15.21 -10.79
C VAL A 201 -6.11 14.69 -11.88
N ASP A 202 -6.08 15.36 -13.02
CA ASP A 202 -5.20 15.06 -14.14
C ASP A 202 -4.02 16.05 -14.09
N LYS A 203 -2.93 15.65 -13.45
CA LYS A 203 -1.66 16.40 -13.43
C LYS A 203 -0.52 15.47 -13.81
#